data_fcd8b041d5cada2f42a12ddca718635d
#
_entry.id   fcd8b041d5cada2f42a12ddca718635d
#
_cell.length_a   1.000
_cell.length_b   1.000
_cell.length_c   1.000
_cell.angle_alpha   90.00
_cell.angle_beta   90.00
_cell.angle_gamma   90.00
#
_symmetry.space_group_name_H-M   'P 1'
#
loop_
_entity.id
_entity.type
_entity.pdbx_description
1 polymer ?
#
loop_
_entity_poly.entity_id
_entity_poly.type
_entity_poly.pdbx_seq_one_letter_code
_entity_poly.pdbx_strand_id
1 'polypeptide(L)'
;NKTSFNNGDVLKEIKKQQPDLIVLAGFLWKIGVDWIDAFPLKIINIHPALLPKYGGKGMYGYHVHKAVKENNEKETGITIHYVSEAYDKGAFIFQNKVALTTTDTICDIEAKVSALEQEYFPKVINSLLNNI
;
A
#
# COMPACT_ATOMS: atom_id res chain seq x y z
N ASN A 1 13.23 -5.63 -14.19
CA ASN A 1 14.03 -5.98 -13.01
C ASN A 1 14.47 -4.73 -12.25
N LYS A 2 15.15 -4.89 -11.13
CA LYS A 2 15.57 -3.78 -10.28
C LYS A 2 16.52 -2.80 -10.98
N THR A 3 17.40 -3.31 -11.82
CA THR A 3 18.32 -2.46 -12.59
C THR A 3 17.58 -1.56 -13.55
N SER A 4 16.65 -2.12 -14.34
CA SER A 4 15.80 -1.35 -15.26
C SER A 4 14.92 -0.33 -14.52
N PHE A 5 14.46 -0.69 -13.35
CA PHE A 5 13.68 0.20 -12.50
C PHE A 5 14.54 1.39 -12.00
N ASN A 6 15.74 1.10 -11.50
CA ASN A 6 16.62 2.13 -10.92
C ASN A 6 17.25 3.06 -11.96
N ASN A 7 17.46 2.60 -13.18
CA ASN A 7 18.10 3.42 -14.24
C ASN A 7 17.11 4.24 -15.06
N GLY A 8 15.82 4.14 -14.77
CA GLY A 8 14.78 4.91 -15.43
C GLY A 8 14.15 4.25 -16.66
N ASP A 9 14.60 3.05 -17.06
CA ASP A 9 14.02 2.36 -18.22
C ASP A 9 12.55 2.01 -18.04
N VAL A 10 12.18 1.52 -16.86
CA VAL A 10 10.79 1.17 -16.55
C VAL A 10 9.92 2.42 -16.53
N LEU A 11 10.39 3.49 -15.90
CA LEU A 11 9.65 4.76 -15.86
C LEU A 11 9.39 5.29 -17.27
N LYS A 12 10.40 5.24 -18.14
CA LYS A 12 10.28 5.67 -19.52
C LYS A 12 9.20 4.87 -20.26
N GLU A 13 9.17 3.57 -20.05
CA GLU A 13 8.17 2.70 -20.68
C GLU A 13 6.75 2.99 -20.14
N ILE A 14 6.61 3.18 -18.83
CA ILE A 14 5.31 3.51 -18.23
C ILE A 14 4.80 4.87 -18.72
N LYS A 15 5.69 5.86 -18.88
CA LYS A 15 5.30 7.16 -19.45
C LYS A 15 4.68 7.03 -20.85
N LYS A 16 5.20 6.11 -21.66
CA LYS A 16 4.66 5.86 -23.01
C LYS A 16 3.23 5.34 -22.98
N GLN A 17 2.87 4.59 -21.92
CA GLN A 17 1.53 4.03 -21.76
C GLN A 17 0.49 5.06 -21.32
N GLN A 18 0.91 6.20 -20.81
CA GLN A 18 0.05 7.29 -20.32
C GLN A 18 -1.05 6.79 -19.34
N PRO A 19 -0.68 6.10 -18.25
CA PRO A 19 -1.68 5.57 -17.35
C PRO A 19 -2.43 6.68 -16.61
N ASP A 20 -3.71 6.45 -16.35
CA ASP A 20 -4.52 7.35 -15.52
C ASP A 20 -4.25 7.13 -14.03
N LEU A 21 -3.85 5.92 -13.65
CA LEU A 21 -3.55 5.56 -12.27
C LEU A 21 -2.52 4.43 -12.26
N ILE A 22 -1.56 4.52 -11.35
CA ILE A 22 -0.59 3.47 -11.08
C ILE A 22 -0.89 2.90 -9.71
N VAL A 23 -1.13 1.59 -9.65
CA VAL A 23 -1.52 0.90 -8.42
C VAL A 23 -0.37 0.01 -7.96
N LEU A 24 0.10 0.22 -6.73
CA LEU A 24 1.09 -0.63 -6.11
C LEU A 24 0.43 -1.56 -5.10
N ALA A 25 0.74 -2.84 -5.20
CA ALA A 25 0.28 -3.85 -4.26
C ALA A 25 1.43 -4.83 -4.04
N GLY A 26 1.97 -4.86 -2.82
CA GLY A 26 3.14 -5.68 -2.51
C GLY A 26 4.42 -5.22 -3.20
N PHE A 27 4.51 -3.97 -3.62
CA PHE A 27 5.69 -3.42 -4.24
C PHE A 27 6.68 -2.97 -3.16
N LEU A 28 7.90 -3.50 -3.18
CA LEU A 28 8.85 -3.34 -2.09
C LEU A 28 9.98 -2.34 -2.38
N TRP A 29 10.16 -1.93 -3.64
CA TRP A 29 11.20 -0.97 -3.99
C TRP A 29 10.70 0.45 -3.74
N LYS A 30 11.63 1.32 -3.39
CA LYS A 30 11.30 2.73 -3.16
C LYS A 30 10.97 3.42 -4.48
N ILE A 31 9.86 4.15 -4.50
CA ILE A 31 9.49 5.02 -5.61
C ILE A 31 10.27 6.34 -5.47
N GLY A 32 11.03 6.70 -6.48
CA GLY A 32 11.81 7.94 -6.48
C GLY A 32 11.00 9.16 -6.87
N VAL A 33 11.61 10.32 -6.66
CA VAL A 33 11.01 11.63 -7.01
C VAL A 33 10.63 11.71 -8.48
N ASP A 34 11.43 11.12 -9.36
CA ASP A 34 11.19 11.12 -10.81
C ASP A 34 9.83 10.49 -11.16
N TRP A 35 9.44 9.42 -10.46
CA TRP A 35 8.12 8.81 -10.62
C TRP A 35 7.01 9.72 -10.12
N ILE A 36 7.21 10.31 -8.95
CA ILE A 36 6.22 11.17 -8.30
C ILE A 36 6.00 12.43 -9.14
N ASP A 37 7.06 13.02 -9.66
CA ASP A 37 6.99 14.20 -10.52
C ASP A 37 6.32 13.89 -11.88
N ALA A 38 6.56 12.70 -12.42
CA ALA A 38 5.95 12.28 -13.68
C ALA A 38 4.44 11.98 -13.54
N PHE A 39 4.03 11.49 -12.37
CA PHE A 39 2.65 11.03 -12.12
C PHE A 39 2.11 11.62 -10.82
N PRO A 40 1.96 12.97 -10.73
CA PRO A 40 1.49 13.60 -9.50
C PRO A 40 0.06 13.16 -9.16
N LEU A 41 -0.14 12.69 -7.91
CA LEU A 41 -1.43 12.18 -7.41
C LEU A 41 -2.01 11.05 -8.26
N LYS A 42 -1.15 10.27 -8.89
CA LYS A 42 -1.56 9.13 -9.74
C LYS A 42 -0.95 7.81 -9.31
N ILE A 43 -0.11 7.78 -8.27
CA ILE A 43 0.47 6.55 -7.76
C ILE A 43 -0.10 6.28 -6.38
N ILE A 44 -0.79 5.17 -6.23
CA ILE A 44 -1.38 4.74 -4.96
C ILE A 44 -0.80 3.42 -4.51
N ASN A 45 -0.82 3.19 -3.19
CA ASN A 45 -0.39 1.95 -2.58
C ASN A 45 -1.40 1.52 -1.53
N ILE A 46 -1.49 0.23 -1.29
CA ILE A 46 -2.22 -0.33 -0.17
C ILE A 46 -1.24 -0.90 0.83
N HIS A 47 -1.38 -0.50 2.09
CA HIS A 47 -0.58 -0.99 3.21
C HIS A 47 -1.45 -1.83 4.13
N PRO A 48 -0.98 -3.03 4.56
CA PRO A 48 -1.81 -3.98 5.32
C PRO A 48 -1.84 -3.69 6.82
N ALA A 49 -1.95 -2.42 7.20
CA ALA A 49 -2.11 -1.99 8.59
C ALA A 49 -2.75 -0.60 8.65
N LEU A 50 -3.07 -0.18 9.86
CA LEU A 50 -3.61 1.16 10.13
C LEU A 50 -2.47 2.15 10.33
N LEU A 51 -2.02 2.78 9.24
CA LEU A 51 -0.99 3.80 9.31
C LEU A 51 -1.44 4.97 10.21
N PRO A 52 -0.53 5.66 10.89
CA PRO A 52 0.94 5.60 10.79
C PRO A 52 1.60 4.44 11.54
N LYS A 53 0.87 3.65 12.28
CA LYS A 53 1.44 2.47 12.96
C LYS A 53 1.84 1.40 11.95
N TYR A 54 2.91 0.71 12.22
CA TYR A 54 3.37 -0.44 11.43
C TYR A 54 3.68 -0.09 9.97
N GLY A 55 4.10 1.15 9.74
CA GLY A 55 4.58 1.62 8.43
C GLY A 55 6.09 1.81 8.41
N GLY A 56 6.62 2.10 7.23
CA GLY A 56 8.01 2.42 7.01
C GLY A 56 8.86 1.23 6.59
N LYS A 57 10.17 1.43 6.61
CA LYS A 57 11.13 0.43 6.14
C LYS A 57 11.01 -0.88 6.89
N GLY A 58 10.92 -1.99 6.15
CA GLY A 58 10.81 -3.33 6.73
C GLY A 58 9.40 -3.75 7.12
N MET A 59 8.44 -2.83 7.11
CA MET A 59 7.04 -3.13 7.47
C MET A 59 6.24 -3.52 6.22
N TYR A 60 6.32 -4.78 5.84
CA TYR A 60 5.58 -5.36 4.72
C TYR A 60 5.21 -6.82 5.02
N GLY A 61 4.09 -7.27 4.46
CA GLY A 61 3.65 -8.66 4.50
C GLY A 61 3.60 -9.24 5.91
N TYR A 62 4.24 -10.39 6.09
CA TYR A 62 4.31 -11.11 7.36
C TYR A 62 4.83 -10.24 8.52
N HIS A 63 5.81 -9.37 8.25
CA HIS A 63 6.43 -8.53 9.30
C HIS A 63 5.42 -7.60 9.95
N VAL A 64 4.49 -7.07 9.19
CA VAL A 64 3.42 -6.20 9.70
C VAL A 64 2.51 -6.99 10.63
N HIS A 65 2.02 -8.13 10.19
CA HIS A 65 1.08 -8.94 10.98
C HIS A 65 1.72 -9.51 12.24
N LYS A 66 3.00 -9.86 12.14
CA LYS A 66 3.79 -10.29 13.29
C LYS A 66 3.89 -9.17 14.34
N ALA A 67 4.23 -7.95 13.91
CA ALA A 67 4.33 -6.80 14.80
C ALA A 67 2.99 -6.46 15.46
N VAL A 68 1.91 -6.50 14.71
CA VAL A 68 0.55 -6.29 15.22
C VAL A 68 0.23 -7.33 16.31
N LYS A 69 0.55 -8.59 16.08
CA LYS A 69 0.33 -9.67 17.05
C LYS A 69 1.19 -9.48 18.31
N GLU A 70 2.46 -9.20 18.13
CA GLU A 70 3.40 -9.01 19.25
C GLU A 70 3.02 -7.84 20.16
N ASN A 71 2.39 -6.81 19.60
CA ASN A 71 1.93 -5.64 20.35
C ASN A 71 0.51 -5.80 20.90
N ASN A 72 -0.08 -6.98 20.77
CA ASN A 72 -1.42 -7.28 21.29
C ASN A 72 -2.47 -6.27 20.85
N GLU A 73 -2.41 -5.84 19.60
CA GLU A 73 -3.39 -4.91 19.04
C GLU A 73 -4.79 -5.53 19.05
N LYS A 74 -5.79 -4.70 19.33
CA LYS A 74 -7.21 -5.13 19.35
C LYS A 74 -7.86 -4.98 18.00
N GLU A 75 -7.20 -4.31 17.07
CA GLU A 75 -7.66 -4.11 15.71
C GLU A 75 -6.48 -3.91 14.76
N THR A 76 -6.70 -4.20 13.51
CA THR A 76 -5.80 -3.90 12.41
C THR A 76 -6.63 -3.49 11.20
N GLY A 77 -6.02 -3.31 10.06
CA GLY A 77 -6.78 -2.94 8.87
C GLY A 77 -5.90 -2.67 7.67
N ILE A 78 -6.43 -1.85 6.78
CA ILE A 78 -5.76 -1.43 5.55
C ILE A 78 -5.70 0.08 5.49
N THR A 79 -4.66 0.60 4.84
CA THR A 79 -4.55 2.01 4.48
C THR A 79 -4.20 2.12 3.00
N ILE A 80 -5.01 2.83 2.25
CA ILE A 80 -4.74 3.16 0.85
C ILE A 80 -4.30 4.63 0.84
N HIS A 81 -3.15 4.90 0.24
CA HIS A 81 -2.56 6.24 0.26
C HIS A 81 -1.87 6.57 -1.05
N TYR A 82 -1.70 7.85 -1.31
CA TYR A 82 -0.82 8.31 -2.39
C TYR A 82 0.63 8.06 -1.98
N VAL A 83 1.44 7.64 -2.95
CA VAL A 83 2.86 7.37 -2.73
C VAL A 83 3.63 8.67 -2.65
N SER A 84 4.53 8.78 -1.67
CA SER A 84 5.49 9.87 -1.51
C SER A 84 6.91 9.31 -1.50
N GLU A 85 7.91 10.19 -1.40
CA GLU A 85 9.30 9.77 -1.31
C GLU A 85 9.61 8.93 -0.07
N ALA A 86 8.86 9.12 1.01
CA ALA A 86 9.01 8.34 2.23
C ALA A 86 8.02 7.17 2.24
N TYR A 87 8.47 6.00 2.67
CA TYR A 87 7.62 4.82 2.78
C TYR A 87 6.41 5.10 3.68
N ASP A 88 5.21 4.77 3.15
CA ASP A 88 3.95 4.78 3.89
C ASP A 88 3.59 6.13 4.56
N LYS A 89 4.05 7.23 3.97
CA LYS A 89 3.83 8.58 4.51
C LYS A 89 3.07 9.54 3.59
N GLY A 90 2.58 9.06 2.46
CA GLY A 90 1.75 9.87 1.57
C GLY A 90 0.36 10.13 2.15
N ALA A 91 -0.38 11.05 1.53
CA ALA A 91 -1.73 11.40 1.97
C ALA A 91 -2.65 10.18 1.91
N PHE A 92 -3.42 9.94 2.98
CA PHE A 92 -4.35 8.83 3.07
C PHE A 92 -5.58 9.08 2.20
N ILE A 93 -5.97 8.04 1.45
CA ILE A 93 -7.18 8.04 0.63
C ILE A 93 -8.31 7.34 1.37
N PHE A 94 -8.00 6.19 1.99
CA PHE A 94 -9.00 5.33 2.62
C PHE A 94 -8.35 4.45 3.68
N GLN A 95 -9.03 4.28 4.80
CA GLN A 95 -8.67 3.29 5.83
C GLN A 95 -9.91 2.53 6.25
N ASN A 96 -9.74 1.24 6.52
CA ASN A 96 -10.77 0.44 7.16
C ASN A 96 -10.12 -0.52 8.15
N LYS A 97 -10.85 -0.87 9.19
CA LYS A 97 -10.35 -1.68 10.30
C LYS A 97 -11.15 -2.96 10.49
N VAL A 98 -10.54 -3.92 11.15
CA VAL A 98 -11.15 -5.17 11.56
C VAL A 98 -10.70 -5.52 12.98
N ALA A 99 -11.61 -6.02 13.79
CA ALA A 99 -11.32 -6.41 15.16
C ALA A 99 -10.48 -7.68 15.20
N LEU A 100 -9.55 -7.73 16.15
CA LEU A 100 -8.72 -8.88 16.45
C LEU A 100 -9.11 -9.47 17.81
N THR A 101 -8.94 -10.77 17.95
CA THR A 101 -9.10 -11.48 19.21
C THR A 101 -7.75 -11.93 19.73
N THR A 102 -7.66 -12.24 21.02
CA THR A 102 -6.41 -12.73 21.64
C THR A 102 -5.98 -14.09 21.08
N THR A 103 -6.91 -14.83 20.49
CA THR A 103 -6.66 -16.15 19.90
C THR A 103 -6.28 -16.11 18.42
N ASP A 104 -6.37 -14.95 17.77
CA ASP A 104 -5.97 -14.81 16.38
C ASP A 104 -4.46 -15.09 16.23
N THR A 105 -4.13 -15.97 15.31
CA THR A 105 -2.73 -16.22 14.90
C THR A 105 -2.29 -15.16 13.89
N ILE A 106 -1.01 -15.14 13.57
CA ILE A 106 -0.50 -14.25 12.50
C ILE A 106 -1.20 -14.56 11.18
N CYS A 107 -1.44 -15.85 10.88
CA CYS A 107 -2.19 -16.23 9.67
C CYS A 107 -3.63 -15.76 9.70
N ASP A 108 -4.29 -15.78 10.86
CA ASP A 108 -5.65 -15.26 10.99
C ASP A 108 -5.70 -13.75 10.74
N ILE A 109 -4.75 -13.02 11.27
CA ILE A 109 -4.62 -11.57 11.05
C ILE A 109 -4.43 -11.27 9.57
N GLU A 110 -3.52 -11.99 8.91
CA GLU A 110 -3.27 -11.85 7.48
C GLU A 110 -4.54 -12.10 6.66
N ALA A 111 -5.28 -13.15 6.99
CA ALA A 111 -6.54 -13.49 6.30
C ALA A 111 -7.60 -12.40 6.46
N LYS A 112 -7.73 -11.83 7.66
CA LYS A 112 -8.67 -10.73 7.93
C LYS A 112 -8.31 -9.49 7.12
N VAL A 113 -7.03 -9.13 7.05
CA VAL A 113 -6.55 -7.98 6.27
C VAL A 113 -6.73 -8.22 4.78
N SER A 114 -6.41 -9.42 4.30
CA SER A 114 -6.59 -9.78 2.89
C SER A 114 -8.06 -9.67 2.47
N ALA A 115 -8.99 -10.06 3.32
CA ALA A 115 -10.43 -9.91 3.05
C ALA A 115 -10.82 -8.44 2.89
N LEU A 116 -10.28 -7.54 3.71
CA LEU A 116 -10.51 -6.11 3.57
C LEU A 116 -9.94 -5.56 2.25
N GLU A 117 -8.74 -5.98 1.88
CA GLU A 117 -8.13 -5.57 0.61
C GLU A 117 -9.00 -5.97 -0.58
N GLN A 118 -9.45 -7.21 -0.60
CA GLN A 118 -10.27 -7.73 -1.69
C GLN A 118 -11.63 -7.03 -1.79
N GLU A 119 -12.20 -6.63 -0.67
CA GLU A 119 -13.49 -5.93 -0.64
C GLU A 119 -13.36 -4.47 -1.06
N TYR A 120 -12.37 -3.74 -0.54
CA TYR A 120 -12.34 -2.29 -0.63
C TYR A 120 -11.38 -1.73 -1.69
N PHE A 121 -10.27 -2.40 -1.98
CA PHE A 121 -9.29 -1.86 -2.92
C PHE A 121 -9.88 -1.64 -4.33
N PRO A 122 -10.61 -2.61 -4.91
CA PRO A 122 -11.23 -2.38 -6.22
C PRO A 122 -12.23 -1.22 -6.21
N LYS A 123 -12.99 -1.05 -5.13
CA LYS A 123 -13.96 0.04 -5.00
C LYS A 123 -13.28 1.40 -4.96
N VAL A 124 -12.16 1.51 -4.22
CA VAL A 124 -11.38 2.75 -4.12
C VAL A 124 -10.74 3.09 -5.46
N ILE A 125 -10.15 2.10 -6.14
CA ILE A 125 -9.57 2.28 -7.47
C ILE A 125 -10.64 2.79 -8.45
N ASN A 126 -11.79 2.17 -8.47
CA ASN A 126 -12.90 2.56 -9.34
C ASN A 126 -13.36 3.99 -9.06
N SER A 127 -13.47 4.36 -7.78
CA SER A 127 -13.84 5.71 -7.36
C SER A 127 -12.83 6.75 -7.86
N LEU A 128 -11.54 6.46 -7.73
CA LEU A 128 -10.48 7.36 -8.19
C LEU A 128 -10.50 7.53 -9.70
N LEU A 129 -10.70 6.45 -10.45
CA LEU A 129 -10.77 6.51 -11.92
C LEU A 129 -12.00 7.28 -12.41
N ASN A 130 -13.11 7.22 -11.71
CA ASN A 130 -14.32 7.94 -12.08
C ASN A 130 -14.22 9.45 -11.85
N ASN A 131 -13.23 9.91 -11.09
CA ASN A 131 -13.00 11.32 -10.79
C ASN A 131 -11.88 11.96 -11.63
N ILE A 132 -11.40 11.24 -12.64
CA ILE A 132 -10.35 11.74 -13.55
C ILE A 132 -10.96 12.50 -14.73
#